data_61167a72dd5dd063df2d849bfb4eceba
#
_entry.id   61167a72dd5dd063df2d849bfb4eceba
#
_cell.length_a   1.000
_cell.length_b   1.000
_cell.length_c   1.000
_cell.angle_alpha   90.00
_cell.angle_beta   90.00
_cell.angle_gamma   90.00
#
_symmetry.space_group_name_H-M   'P 1'
#
loop_
_entity.id
_entity.type
_entity.pdbx_description
1 polymer ?
#
loop_
_entity_poly.entity_id
_entity_poly.type
_entity_poly.pdbx_seq_one_letter_code
_entity_poly.pdbx_strand_id
1 'polypeptide(L)'
;MLIIMAHPSFPWQEEAPAIAQHKPNVHIDMSGWPPKYFPPILAKDADSILRHKMLFGSDWPVIEPDRWLADFEKLEMKDEVRPLILKEDARRLLRI
;
A
#
# COMPACT_ATOMS: atom_id res chain seq x y z
N MET A 1 -2.49 1.77 -19.71
CA MET A 1 -3.53 2.19 -18.75
C MET A 1 -3.03 1.98 -17.33
N LEU A 2 -3.15 2.98 -16.50
CA LEU A 2 -2.84 2.86 -15.07
C LEU A 2 -4.02 2.20 -14.35
N ILE A 3 -3.74 1.15 -13.57
CA ILE A 3 -4.76 0.45 -12.78
C ILE A 3 -4.34 0.50 -11.31
N ILE A 4 -5.23 0.99 -10.45
CA ILE A 4 -5.02 1.01 -9.01
C ILE A 4 -6.09 0.11 -8.38
N MET A 5 -5.66 -1.01 -7.78
CA MET A 5 -6.58 -1.89 -7.06
C MET A 5 -6.89 -1.28 -5.70
N ALA A 6 -8.15 -0.97 -5.46
CA ALA A 6 -8.60 -0.47 -4.17
C ALA A 6 -8.58 -1.60 -3.15
N HIS A 7 -7.91 -1.38 -2.04
CA HIS A 7 -7.71 -2.35 -0.96
C HIS A 7 -6.79 -3.51 -1.33
N PRO A 8 -6.15 -4.15 -0.33
CA PRO A 8 -5.30 -5.32 -0.57
C PRO A 8 -6.05 -6.61 -0.93
N SER A 9 -7.35 -6.53 -1.23
CA SER A 9 -8.16 -7.63 -1.80
C SER A 9 -8.34 -8.82 -0.85
N PHE A 10 -8.78 -8.58 0.38
CA PHE A 10 -9.13 -9.68 1.30
C PHE A 10 -10.23 -10.57 0.71
N PRO A 11 -10.15 -11.93 0.74
CA PRO A 11 -9.04 -12.72 1.30
C PRO A 11 -7.89 -13.01 0.32
N TRP A 12 -7.78 -12.24 -0.75
CA TRP A 12 -6.86 -12.49 -1.88
C TRP A 12 -5.57 -11.68 -1.74
N GLN A 13 -5.08 -11.45 -0.51
CA GLN A 13 -3.90 -10.63 -0.26
C GLN A 13 -2.61 -11.16 -0.87
N GLU A 14 -2.56 -12.44 -1.19
CA GLU A 14 -1.40 -13.02 -1.87
C GLU A 14 -1.49 -12.86 -3.37
N GLU A 15 -2.70 -12.86 -3.93
CA GLU A 15 -2.90 -12.73 -5.36
C GLU A 15 -2.72 -11.31 -5.87
N ALA A 16 -3.24 -10.31 -5.13
CA ALA A 16 -3.12 -8.91 -5.53
C ALA A 16 -1.64 -8.48 -5.62
N PRO A 17 -0.77 -8.76 -4.64
CA PRO A 17 0.65 -8.49 -4.79
C PRO A 17 1.31 -9.20 -5.96
N ALA A 18 0.93 -10.43 -6.24
CA ALA A 18 1.48 -11.19 -7.37
C ALA A 18 1.14 -10.52 -8.71
N ILE A 19 -0.10 -10.04 -8.86
CA ILE A 19 -0.52 -9.32 -10.06
C ILE A 19 0.23 -8.00 -10.18
N ALA A 20 0.35 -7.23 -9.10
CA ALA A 20 1.07 -5.97 -9.11
C ALA A 20 2.55 -6.14 -9.44
N GLN A 21 3.16 -7.22 -8.97
CA GLN A 21 4.54 -7.53 -9.29
C GLN A 21 4.73 -7.87 -10.77
N HIS A 22 3.80 -8.61 -11.34
CA HIS A 22 3.87 -9.08 -12.72
C HIS A 22 3.50 -8.01 -13.75
N LYS A 23 2.54 -7.15 -13.44
CA LYS A 23 2.01 -6.14 -14.38
C LYS A 23 2.55 -4.75 -14.03
N PRO A 24 3.35 -4.12 -14.90
CA PRO A 24 3.96 -2.82 -14.58
C PRO A 24 2.94 -1.69 -14.37
N ASN A 25 1.76 -1.80 -14.93
CA ASN A 25 0.72 -0.77 -14.84
C ASN A 25 -0.26 -0.96 -13.67
N VAL A 26 -0.07 -1.98 -12.83
CA VAL A 26 -0.98 -2.28 -11.72
C VAL A 26 -0.34 -1.89 -10.40
N HIS A 27 -1.10 -1.20 -9.57
CA HIS A 27 -0.70 -0.71 -8.25
C HIS A 27 -1.76 -1.08 -7.22
N ILE A 28 -1.43 -1.00 -5.93
CA ILE A 28 -2.32 -1.36 -4.84
C ILE A 28 -2.49 -0.16 -3.91
N ASP A 29 -3.74 0.23 -3.65
CA ASP A 29 -4.11 1.17 -2.62
C ASP A 29 -4.31 0.39 -1.31
N MET A 30 -3.59 0.77 -0.28
CA MET A 30 -3.55 0.05 1.00
C MET A 30 -4.66 0.49 1.96
N SER A 31 -5.79 0.92 1.44
CA SER A 31 -6.94 1.37 2.24
C SER A 31 -7.81 0.21 2.72
N GLY A 32 -8.80 0.54 3.56
CA GLY A 32 -9.82 -0.40 4.01
C GLY A 32 -9.46 -1.22 5.24
N TRP A 33 -8.18 -1.27 5.62
CA TRP A 33 -7.68 -2.03 6.77
C TRP A 33 -6.64 -1.23 7.54
N PRO A 34 -6.69 -1.22 8.88
CA PRO A 34 -5.58 -0.66 9.65
C PRO A 34 -4.29 -1.44 9.38
N PRO A 35 -3.14 -0.77 9.24
CA PRO A 35 -1.87 -1.46 8.96
C PRO A 35 -1.49 -2.55 9.96
N LYS A 36 -1.93 -2.44 11.21
CA LYS A 36 -1.64 -3.47 12.22
C LYS A 36 -2.23 -4.84 11.87
N TYR A 37 -3.21 -4.88 10.99
CA TYR A 37 -3.84 -6.12 10.54
C TYR A 37 -3.34 -6.62 9.19
N PHE A 38 -2.37 -5.95 8.60
CA PHE A 38 -1.79 -6.41 7.33
C PHE A 38 -1.15 -7.78 7.51
N PRO A 39 -1.38 -8.74 6.60
CA PRO A 39 -0.63 -9.98 6.61
C PRO A 39 0.88 -9.70 6.53
N PRO A 40 1.73 -10.49 7.21
CA PRO A 40 3.18 -10.27 7.16
C PRO A 40 3.75 -10.24 5.74
N ILE A 41 3.22 -11.06 4.84
CA ILE A 41 3.68 -11.08 3.45
C ILE A 41 3.41 -9.75 2.75
N LEU A 42 2.28 -9.12 3.01
CA LEU A 42 1.93 -7.82 2.41
C LEU A 42 2.89 -6.73 2.90
N ALA A 43 3.14 -6.67 4.20
CA ALA A 43 4.07 -5.69 4.76
C ALA A 43 5.49 -5.89 4.23
N LYS A 44 5.94 -7.12 4.11
CA LYS A 44 7.25 -7.46 3.57
C LYS A 44 7.38 -7.04 2.10
N ASP A 45 6.39 -7.34 1.29
CA ASP A 45 6.40 -6.98 -0.12
C ASP A 45 6.34 -5.46 -0.31
N ALA A 46 5.55 -4.76 0.50
CA ALA A 46 5.50 -3.31 0.47
C ALA A 46 6.85 -2.67 0.80
N ASP A 47 7.64 -3.30 1.67
CA ASP A 47 8.96 -2.82 2.07
C ASP A 47 10.06 -3.17 1.05
N SER A 48 9.78 -3.99 0.07
CA SER A 48 10.79 -4.51 -0.84
C SER A 48 10.35 -4.45 -2.30
N ILE A 49 9.85 -5.56 -2.83
CA ILE A 49 9.55 -5.71 -4.26
C ILE A 49 8.43 -4.81 -4.76
N LEU A 50 7.50 -4.43 -3.89
CA LEU A 50 6.36 -3.59 -4.25
C LEU A 50 6.44 -2.16 -3.70
N ARG A 51 7.61 -1.70 -3.27
CA ARG A 51 7.73 -0.36 -2.65
C ARG A 51 7.32 0.79 -3.57
N HIS A 52 7.39 0.60 -4.88
CA HIS A 52 6.95 1.59 -5.86
C HIS A 52 5.54 1.33 -6.39
N LYS A 53 4.85 0.35 -5.81
CA LYS A 53 3.55 -0.11 -6.27
C LYS A 53 2.44 0.06 -5.22
N MET A 54 2.80 0.46 -4.02
CA MET A 54 1.86 0.60 -2.90
C MET A 54 1.52 2.07 -2.67
N LEU A 55 0.25 2.35 -2.44
CA LEU A 55 -0.24 3.71 -2.24
C LEU A 55 -0.96 3.81 -0.89
N PHE A 56 -0.78 4.96 -0.23
CA PHE A 56 -1.49 5.26 1.00
C PHE A 56 -2.97 5.50 0.75
N GLY A 57 -3.80 4.93 1.60
CA GLY A 57 -5.21 5.23 1.67
C GLY A 57 -5.77 4.75 3.00
N SER A 58 -6.73 5.46 3.58
CA SER A 58 -7.35 5.08 4.85
C SER A 58 -8.78 4.57 4.70
N ASP A 59 -9.43 4.91 3.59
CA ASP A 59 -10.85 4.64 3.37
C ASP A 59 -11.72 5.40 4.36
N TRP A 60 -11.40 6.71 4.53
CA TRP A 60 -12.18 7.60 5.39
C TRP A 60 -13.66 7.63 4.90
N PRO A 61 -14.67 7.58 5.76
CA PRO A 61 -14.62 7.69 7.22
C PRO A 61 -14.53 6.36 7.96
N VAL A 62 -14.33 5.25 7.26
CA VAL A 62 -14.22 3.92 7.90
C VAL A 62 -13.01 3.87 8.82
N ILE A 63 -11.87 4.38 8.35
CA ILE A 63 -10.65 4.47 9.14
C ILE A 63 -10.12 5.90 9.04
N GLU A 64 -9.90 6.55 10.19
CA GLU A 64 -9.32 7.89 10.19
C GLU A 64 -7.87 7.84 9.71
N PRO A 65 -7.42 8.81 8.89
CA PRO A 65 -6.05 8.86 8.40
C PRO A 65 -5.01 8.84 9.52
N ASP A 66 -5.25 9.57 10.61
CA ASP A 66 -4.32 9.61 11.74
C ASP A 66 -4.14 8.24 12.38
N ARG A 67 -5.20 7.47 12.50
CA ARG A 67 -5.14 6.10 13.04
C ARG A 67 -4.36 5.19 12.10
N TRP A 68 -4.62 5.29 10.80
CA TRP A 68 -3.91 4.51 9.80
C TRP A 68 -2.41 4.81 9.86
N LEU A 69 -2.05 6.09 9.91
CA LEU A 69 -0.66 6.52 9.97
C LEU A 69 0.04 6.04 11.25
N ALA A 70 -0.66 6.09 12.40
CA ALA A 70 -0.10 5.62 13.66
C ALA A 70 0.22 4.12 13.61
N ASP A 71 -0.68 3.32 13.03
CA ASP A 71 -0.45 1.88 12.85
C ASP A 71 0.68 1.62 11.86
N PHE A 72 0.75 2.41 10.79
CA PHE A 72 1.79 2.28 9.76
C PHE A 72 3.19 2.54 10.35
N GLU A 73 3.32 3.52 11.24
CA GLU A 73 4.60 3.80 11.89
C GLU A 73 5.12 2.64 12.73
N LYS A 74 4.22 1.79 13.22
CA LYS A 74 4.58 0.64 14.05
C LYS A 74 5.04 -0.57 13.23
N LEU A 75 4.84 -0.56 11.91
CA LEU A 75 5.34 -1.62 11.05
C LEU A 75 6.86 -1.55 10.94
N GLU A 76 7.51 -2.72 10.93
CA GLU A 76 8.93 -2.79 10.62
C GLU A 76 9.11 -2.53 9.12
N MET A 77 9.62 -1.36 8.79
CA MET A 77 9.78 -0.95 7.40
C MET A 77 10.96 0.02 7.29
N LYS A 78 11.69 -0.05 6.19
CA LYS A 78 12.81 0.85 5.93
C LYS A 78 12.33 2.29 5.87
N ASP A 79 13.11 3.21 6.48
CA ASP A 79 12.76 4.63 6.49
C ASP A 79 12.65 5.21 5.08
N GLU A 80 13.46 4.72 4.15
CA GLU A 80 13.43 5.18 2.75
C GLU A 80 12.17 4.77 2.00
N VAL A 81 11.47 3.70 2.45
CA VAL A 81 10.26 3.20 1.81
C VAL A 81 9.01 3.94 2.29
N ARG A 82 8.97 4.39 3.53
CA ARG A 82 7.79 5.06 4.09
C ARG A 82 7.30 6.24 3.28
N PRO A 83 8.15 7.21 2.90
CA PRO A 83 7.68 8.33 2.07
C PRO A 83 7.23 7.91 0.67
N LEU A 84 7.75 6.82 0.13
CA LEU A 84 7.29 6.31 -1.16
C LEU A 84 5.82 5.93 -1.10
N ILE A 85 5.45 5.13 -0.10
CA ILE A 85 4.07 4.66 0.07
C ILE A 85 3.14 5.80 0.44
N LEU A 86 3.56 6.68 1.34
CA LEU A 86 2.71 7.76 1.84
C LEU A 86 2.48 8.86 0.82
N LYS A 87 3.41 9.11 -0.09
CA LYS A 87 3.34 10.31 -0.93
C LYS A 87 3.96 10.14 -2.30
N GLU A 88 5.22 9.70 -2.38
CA GLU A 88 6.00 9.83 -3.61
C GLU A 88 5.50 8.93 -4.74
N ASP A 89 5.01 7.72 -4.42
CA ASP A 89 4.47 6.84 -5.44
C ASP A 89 3.22 7.44 -6.09
N ALA A 90 2.30 7.98 -5.28
CA ALA A 90 1.10 8.64 -5.81
C ALA A 90 1.47 9.88 -6.63
N ARG A 91 2.43 10.66 -6.14
CA ARG A 91 2.88 11.87 -6.81
C ARG A 91 3.44 11.55 -8.20
N ARG A 92 4.26 10.52 -8.29
CA ARG A 92 4.84 10.07 -9.56
C ARG A 92 3.77 9.59 -10.52
N LEU A 93 2.85 8.74 -10.04
CA LEU A 93 1.82 8.13 -10.88
C LEU A 93 0.81 9.15 -11.39
N LEU A 94 0.44 10.10 -10.56
CA LEU A 94 -0.55 11.14 -10.91
C LEU A 94 0.10 12.37 -11.53
N ARG A 95 1.42 12.44 -11.58
CA ARG A 95 2.19 13.54 -12.19
C ARG A 95 1.89 14.90 -11.57
N ILE A 96 1.88 14.93 -10.23
CA ILE A 96 1.56 16.17 -9.50
C ILE A 96 2.72 16.70 -8.64
#